data_d5899b08400c817ef9d70bfc3e3eb36e
#
_entry.id   d5899b08400c817ef9d70bfc3e3eb36e
#
_cell.length_a   1.000
_cell.length_b   1.000
_cell.length_c   1.000
_cell.angle_alpha   90.00
_cell.angle_beta   90.00
_cell.angle_gamma   90.00
#
_symmetry.space_group_name_H-M   'P 1'
#
loop_
_entity.id
_entity.type
_entity.pdbx_description
1 polymer ?
#
loop_
_entity_poly.entity_id
_entity_poly.type
_entity_poly.pdbx_seq_one_letter_code
_entity_poly.pdbx_strand_id
1 'polypeptide(L)'
;VAEKGGEAMSAVNPLSAEFLYELYATALRQEPLCAVLARHMRKEYLPDRSFQQVQEAIAVHFKTYKTPPSYAVLAQTFHEDYDAIELIDTFREYDEGQSAEVMTDMLESYIKGVRLQSVYAEVGKLYNENKQDKAEKTLREYAEWLAGFTLKSSSFVDVAATFKERFERNRRREEEEERSAAPRVSRFYIPYLDALNAGRNLRGQLTCFLASTGVGKSHIAKWIGVRADIDDGLHVLHFQLEGSEE
;
A
#
# COMPACT_ATOMS: atom_id res chain seq x y z
N VAL A 1 5.32 45.48 -14.67
CA VAL A 1 4.88 44.09 -14.80
C VAL A 1 6.05 43.24 -14.35
N ALA A 2 6.02 42.76 -13.09
CA ALA A 2 7.05 41.96 -12.49
C ALA A 2 6.65 40.47 -12.64
N GLU A 3 7.39 39.76 -13.47
CA GLU A 3 7.34 38.29 -13.52
C GLU A 3 7.91 37.75 -12.21
N LYS A 4 7.04 37.15 -11.40
CA LYS A 4 7.45 36.27 -10.32
C LYS A 4 7.87 34.94 -10.95
N GLY A 5 9.20 34.77 -11.07
CA GLY A 5 9.81 33.48 -11.34
C GLY A 5 9.42 32.52 -10.21
N GLY A 6 8.57 31.55 -10.51
CA GLY A 6 8.37 30.39 -9.66
C GLY A 6 9.69 29.59 -9.68
N GLU A 7 10.33 29.48 -8.54
CA GLU A 7 11.38 28.49 -8.33
C GLU A 7 10.76 27.12 -8.58
N ALA A 8 11.09 26.54 -9.73
CA ALA A 8 10.83 25.14 -10.00
C ALA A 8 11.61 24.35 -8.93
N MET A 9 10.92 23.73 -7.99
CA MET A 9 11.52 22.73 -7.11
C MET A 9 12.29 21.76 -8.01
N SER A 10 13.60 21.76 -7.87
CA SER A 10 14.49 20.80 -8.53
C SER A 10 13.96 19.40 -8.17
N ALA A 11 13.36 18.73 -9.14
CA ALA A 11 12.92 17.35 -8.95
C ALA A 11 14.17 16.52 -8.65
N VAL A 12 14.35 16.13 -7.40
CA VAL A 12 15.45 15.26 -6.97
C VAL A 12 15.35 14.00 -7.81
N ASN A 13 16.43 13.66 -8.52
CA ASN A 13 16.48 12.43 -9.29
C ASN A 13 16.34 11.24 -8.30
N PRO A 14 15.27 10.45 -8.35
CA PRO A 14 15.03 9.39 -7.36
C PRO A 14 16.07 8.26 -7.39
N LEU A 15 16.98 8.29 -8.36
CA LEU A 15 18.11 7.35 -8.48
C LEU A 15 19.44 7.94 -7.96
N SER A 16 19.41 9.14 -7.36
CA SER A 16 20.61 9.75 -6.79
C SER A 16 20.94 9.20 -5.40
N ALA A 17 22.24 9.20 -5.04
CA ALA A 17 22.67 8.87 -3.69
C ALA A 17 22.10 9.85 -2.64
N GLU A 18 21.95 11.13 -3.02
CA GLU A 18 21.36 12.17 -2.18
C GLU A 18 19.93 11.84 -1.75
N PHE A 19 19.14 11.28 -2.68
CA PHE A 19 17.80 10.81 -2.34
C PHE A 19 17.82 9.73 -1.24
N LEU A 20 18.76 8.79 -1.31
CA LEU A 20 18.86 7.75 -0.29
C LEU A 20 19.27 8.33 1.07
N TYR A 21 20.20 9.27 1.12
CA TYR A 21 20.56 9.93 2.36
C TYR A 21 19.38 10.65 3.00
N GLU A 22 18.62 11.42 2.23
CA GLU A 22 17.41 12.10 2.68
C GLU A 22 16.34 11.11 3.16
N LEU A 23 16.12 10.04 2.40
CA LEU A 23 15.16 8.98 2.73
C LEU A 23 15.47 8.33 4.09
N TYR A 24 16.71 7.92 4.30
CA TYR A 24 17.13 7.28 5.55
C TYR A 24 17.12 8.26 6.72
N ALA A 25 17.60 9.49 6.53
CA ALA A 25 17.54 10.53 7.55
C ALA A 25 16.10 10.80 8.02
N THR A 26 15.16 10.90 7.07
CA THR A 26 13.74 11.10 7.36
C THR A 26 13.11 9.86 8.00
N ALA A 27 13.43 8.65 7.51
CA ALA A 27 12.87 7.42 8.04
C ALA A 27 13.31 7.14 9.49
N LEU A 28 14.52 7.51 9.88
CA LEU A 28 15.01 7.38 11.25
C LEU A 28 14.32 8.35 12.23
N ARG A 29 13.67 9.40 11.72
CA ARG A 29 12.93 10.40 12.52
C ARG A 29 11.42 10.20 12.46
N GLN A 30 10.91 9.55 11.42
CA GLN A 30 9.46 9.37 11.18
C GLN A 30 9.08 7.88 11.13
N GLU A 31 8.40 7.41 12.17
CA GLU A 31 8.00 6.01 12.31
C GLU A 31 7.23 5.45 11.09
N PRO A 32 6.24 6.17 10.49
CA PRO A 32 5.50 5.65 9.33
C PRO A 32 6.41 5.34 8.15
N LEU A 33 7.37 6.21 7.85
CA LEU A 33 8.32 6.00 6.75
C LEU A 33 9.31 4.89 7.07
N CYS A 34 9.78 4.78 8.32
CA CYS A 34 10.62 3.69 8.76
C CYS A 34 9.93 2.34 8.61
N ALA A 35 8.62 2.25 8.91
CA ALA A 35 7.82 1.05 8.71
C ALA A 35 7.76 0.62 7.25
N VAL A 36 7.55 1.57 6.33
CA VAL A 36 7.53 1.32 4.89
C VAL A 36 8.90 0.87 4.41
N LEU A 37 9.95 1.57 4.80
CA LEU A 37 11.34 1.27 4.44
C LEU A 37 11.75 -0.13 4.94
N ALA A 38 11.48 -0.45 6.21
CA ALA A 38 11.81 -1.75 6.81
C ALA A 38 11.10 -2.92 6.12
N ARG A 39 9.91 -2.68 5.54
CA ARG A 39 9.11 -3.70 4.88
C ARG A 39 9.46 -3.89 3.41
N HIS A 40 9.75 -2.83 2.69
CA HIS A 40 9.77 -2.82 1.23
C HIS A 40 11.16 -2.59 0.63
N MET A 41 12.11 -1.97 1.38
CA MET A 41 13.47 -1.79 0.90
C MET A 41 14.23 -3.10 0.98
N ARG A 42 14.62 -3.63 -0.18
CA ARG A 42 15.40 -4.87 -0.32
C ARG A 42 16.85 -4.56 -0.62
N LYS A 43 17.74 -5.50 -0.29
CA LYS A 43 19.19 -5.39 -0.55
C LYS A 43 19.52 -5.09 -2.02
N GLU A 44 18.76 -5.68 -2.93
CA GLU A 44 18.90 -5.51 -4.38
C GLU A 44 18.61 -4.10 -4.90
N TYR A 45 17.95 -3.27 -4.10
CA TYR A 45 17.66 -1.87 -4.44
C TYR A 45 18.70 -0.89 -3.92
N LEU A 46 19.70 -1.37 -3.19
CA LEU A 46 20.68 -0.55 -2.50
C LEU A 46 22.02 -0.58 -3.23
N PRO A 47 22.73 0.57 -3.28
CA PRO A 47 23.91 0.73 -4.14
C PRO A 47 25.10 -0.10 -3.69
N ASP A 48 25.28 -0.26 -2.39
CA ASP A 48 26.48 -0.86 -1.82
C ASP A 48 26.20 -1.68 -0.55
N ARG A 49 27.26 -2.27 -0.03
CA ARG A 49 27.22 -3.15 1.15
C ARG A 49 26.86 -2.39 2.42
N SER A 50 27.35 -1.17 2.60
CA SER A 50 27.11 -0.37 3.81
C SER A 50 25.65 -0.03 3.94
N PHE A 51 24.99 0.45 2.85
CA PHE A 51 23.56 0.64 2.81
C PHE A 51 22.78 -0.65 3.11
N GLN A 52 23.21 -1.80 2.56
CA GLN A 52 22.52 -3.08 2.78
C GLN A 52 22.58 -3.53 4.24
N GLN A 53 23.72 -3.36 4.89
CA GLN A 53 23.92 -3.72 6.29
C GLN A 53 23.12 -2.81 7.22
N VAL A 54 23.17 -1.49 6.99
CA VAL A 54 22.40 -0.52 7.78
C VAL A 54 20.91 -0.73 7.60
N GLN A 55 20.43 -0.99 6.38
CA GLN A 55 19.03 -1.32 6.11
C GLN A 55 18.59 -2.58 6.86
N GLU A 56 19.41 -3.62 6.86
CA GLU A 56 19.10 -4.85 7.60
C GLU A 56 18.97 -4.60 9.10
N ALA A 57 19.88 -3.83 9.67
CA ALA A 57 19.83 -3.45 11.08
C ALA A 57 18.56 -2.64 11.42
N ILE A 58 18.20 -1.67 10.58
CA ILE A 58 16.97 -0.89 10.74
C ILE A 58 15.74 -1.80 10.67
N ALA A 59 15.68 -2.71 9.69
CA ALA A 59 14.56 -3.61 9.52
C ALA A 59 14.39 -4.58 10.70
N VAL A 60 15.49 -5.14 11.20
CA VAL A 60 15.49 -6.02 12.38
C VAL A 60 15.06 -5.27 13.63
N HIS A 61 15.60 -4.07 13.86
CA HIS A 61 15.22 -3.23 14.99
C HIS A 61 13.72 -2.87 14.94
N PHE A 62 13.25 -2.38 13.80
CA PHE A 62 11.85 -2.01 13.63
C PHE A 62 10.90 -3.20 13.77
N LYS A 63 11.29 -4.37 13.28
CA LYS A 63 10.49 -5.60 13.47
C LYS A 63 10.32 -5.95 14.94
N THR A 64 11.36 -5.74 15.75
CA THR A 64 11.40 -6.09 17.17
C THR A 64 10.69 -5.06 18.04
N TYR A 65 11.02 -3.78 17.87
CA TYR A 65 10.63 -2.70 18.78
C TYR A 65 9.50 -1.81 18.26
N LYS A 66 9.15 -1.93 16.95
CA LYS A 66 8.13 -1.10 16.28
C LYS A 66 8.41 0.40 16.26
N THR A 67 9.64 0.79 16.55
CA THR A 67 10.12 2.18 16.54
C THR A 67 11.39 2.28 15.71
N PRO A 68 11.67 3.43 15.08
CA PRO A 68 12.95 3.64 14.41
C PRO A 68 14.12 3.50 15.40
N PRO A 69 15.24 2.88 14.98
CA PRO A 69 16.46 2.89 15.81
C PRO A 69 17.02 4.30 15.91
N SER A 70 17.53 4.67 17.08
CA SER A 70 18.29 5.92 17.21
C SER A 70 19.67 5.81 16.55
N TYR A 71 20.24 6.95 16.18
CA TYR A 71 21.62 7.01 15.64
C TYR A 71 22.64 6.36 16.59
N ALA A 72 22.46 6.51 17.89
CA ALA A 72 23.33 5.90 18.89
C ALA A 72 23.26 4.37 18.87
N VAL A 73 22.07 3.80 18.69
CA VAL A 73 21.87 2.35 18.56
C VAL A 73 22.54 1.81 17.30
N LEU A 74 22.38 2.51 16.17
CA LEU A 74 23.03 2.12 14.91
C LEU A 74 24.56 2.23 15.03
N ALA A 75 25.09 3.34 15.56
CA ALA A 75 26.53 3.51 15.74
C ALA A 75 27.13 2.45 16.66
N GLN A 76 26.42 2.04 17.71
CA GLN A 76 26.86 0.94 18.58
C GLN A 76 26.83 -0.42 17.84
N THR A 77 25.87 -0.65 16.96
CA THR A 77 25.76 -1.87 16.19
C THR A 77 26.94 -2.02 15.20
N PHE A 78 27.39 -0.91 14.65
CA PHE A 78 28.44 -0.87 13.61
C PHE A 78 29.78 -0.32 14.12
N HIS A 79 30.08 -0.39 15.42
CA HIS A 79 31.24 0.26 16.03
C HIS A 79 32.60 -0.18 15.43
N GLU A 80 32.68 -1.31 14.73
CA GLU A 80 33.88 -1.81 14.04
C GLU A 80 33.84 -1.60 12.52
N ASP A 81 32.72 -1.10 11.96
CA ASP A 81 32.53 -0.91 10.51
C ASP A 81 32.53 0.60 10.19
N TYR A 82 33.70 1.11 9.79
CA TYR A 82 33.90 2.54 9.54
C TYR A 82 33.02 3.06 8.41
N ASP A 83 32.81 2.28 7.35
CA ASP A 83 32.00 2.71 6.20
C ASP A 83 30.54 2.84 6.61
N ALA A 84 30.03 1.93 7.44
CA ALA A 84 28.67 2.02 7.98
C ALA A 84 28.51 3.18 8.96
N ILE A 85 29.53 3.48 9.79
CA ILE A 85 29.51 4.65 10.69
C ILE A 85 29.46 5.94 9.89
N GLU A 86 30.33 6.12 8.89
CA GLU A 86 30.35 7.29 8.01
C GLU A 86 28.98 7.51 7.34
N LEU A 87 28.36 6.43 6.87
CA LEU A 87 27.02 6.46 6.31
C LEU A 87 25.97 6.93 7.33
N ILE A 88 26.02 6.42 8.55
CA ILE A 88 25.09 6.79 9.63
C ILE A 88 25.29 8.25 10.04
N ASP A 89 26.52 8.73 10.09
CA ASP A 89 26.83 10.13 10.38
C ASP A 89 26.31 11.04 9.26
N THR A 90 26.44 10.62 8.01
CA THR A 90 25.85 11.33 6.87
C THR A 90 24.33 11.46 7.02
N PHE A 91 23.61 10.40 7.40
CA PHE A 91 22.17 10.49 7.67
C PHE A 91 21.82 11.46 8.80
N ARG A 92 22.68 11.56 9.80
CA ARG A 92 22.48 12.45 10.93
C ARG A 92 22.60 13.92 10.56
N GLU A 93 23.51 14.23 9.62
CA GLU A 93 23.77 15.59 9.14
C GLU A 93 22.70 16.09 8.18
N TYR A 94 21.98 15.17 7.51
CA TYR A 94 20.88 15.55 6.65
C TYR A 94 19.70 16.09 7.45
N ASP A 95 19.18 17.24 7.02
CA ASP A 95 17.98 17.85 7.60
C ASP A 95 16.75 16.95 7.37
N GLU A 96 15.67 17.25 8.11
CA GLU A 96 14.39 16.61 7.86
C GLU A 96 13.94 16.93 6.42
N GLY A 97 13.80 15.87 5.62
CA GLY A 97 13.29 15.96 4.29
C GLY A 97 11.79 16.23 4.25
N GLN A 98 11.19 15.85 3.17
CA GLN A 98 9.76 15.95 2.92
C GLN A 98 8.93 15.13 3.93
N SER A 99 7.61 15.29 3.90
CA SER A 99 6.72 14.46 4.73
C SER A 99 6.87 12.96 4.41
N ALA A 100 6.55 12.09 5.37
CA ALA A 100 6.59 10.63 5.16
C ALA A 100 5.79 10.17 3.94
N GLU A 101 4.69 10.87 3.63
CA GLU A 101 3.84 10.56 2.47
C GLU A 101 4.57 10.85 1.14
N VAL A 102 5.19 12.04 1.02
CA VAL A 102 5.95 12.42 -0.17
C VAL A 102 7.16 11.49 -0.33
N MET A 103 7.89 11.22 0.75
CA MET A 103 9.03 10.31 0.73
C MET A 103 8.64 8.87 0.36
N THR A 104 7.44 8.43 0.74
CA THR A 104 6.91 7.12 0.33
C THR A 104 6.63 7.07 -1.18
N ASP A 105 6.08 8.14 -1.77
CA ASP A 105 5.87 8.24 -3.22
C ASP A 105 7.18 8.26 -3.99
N MET A 106 8.18 8.97 -3.47
CA MET A 106 9.52 9.00 -4.05
C MET A 106 10.21 7.65 -3.93
N LEU A 107 10.07 6.95 -2.80
CA LEU A 107 10.58 5.59 -2.60
C LEU A 107 9.93 4.59 -3.57
N GLU A 108 8.62 4.69 -3.80
CA GLU A 108 7.94 3.87 -4.79
C GLU A 108 8.53 4.07 -6.19
N SER A 109 8.74 5.32 -6.59
CA SER A 109 9.34 5.69 -7.86
C SER A 109 10.79 5.19 -7.96
N TYR A 110 11.57 5.29 -6.89
CA TYR A 110 12.93 4.77 -6.79
C TYR A 110 12.97 3.25 -7.01
N ILE A 111 12.17 2.48 -6.29
CA ILE A 111 12.11 1.02 -6.41
C ILE A 111 11.72 0.59 -7.83
N LYS A 112 10.72 1.26 -8.42
CA LYS A 112 10.31 1.03 -9.81
C LYS A 112 11.45 1.29 -10.78
N GLY A 113 12.19 2.38 -10.59
CA GLY A 113 13.33 2.76 -11.44
C GLY A 113 14.50 1.78 -11.36
N VAL A 114 14.92 1.39 -10.15
CA VAL A 114 16.00 0.42 -9.94
C VAL A 114 15.64 -0.93 -10.54
N ARG A 115 14.41 -1.40 -10.33
CA ARG A 115 13.96 -2.66 -10.92
C ARG A 115 13.88 -2.61 -12.43
N LEU A 116 13.45 -1.48 -13.00
CA LEU A 116 13.45 -1.27 -14.45
C LEU A 116 14.85 -1.37 -15.03
N GLN A 117 15.84 -0.74 -14.40
CA GLN A 117 17.24 -0.84 -14.84
C GLN A 117 17.76 -2.27 -14.80
N SER A 118 17.45 -3.02 -13.74
CA SER A 118 17.81 -4.44 -13.62
C SER A 118 17.18 -5.28 -14.74
N VAL A 119 15.90 -5.06 -15.02
CA VAL A 119 15.18 -5.75 -16.11
C VAL A 119 15.78 -5.41 -17.47
N TYR A 120 16.11 -4.14 -17.74
CA TYR A 120 16.77 -3.76 -18.99
C TYR A 120 18.12 -4.46 -19.18
N ALA A 121 18.93 -4.55 -18.11
CA ALA A 121 20.22 -5.24 -18.16
C ALA A 121 20.03 -6.74 -18.44
N GLU A 122 19.09 -7.39 -17.79
CA GLU A 122 18.76 -8.80 -17.99
C GLU A 122 18.23 -9.08 -19.38
N VAL A 123 17.28 -8.30 -19.85
CA VAL A 123 16.70 -8.41 -21.19
C VAL A 123 17.78 -8.22 -22.26
N GLY A 124 18.63 -7.20 -22.11
CA GLY A 124 19.75 -6.97 -23.02
C GLY A 124 20.71 -8.17 -23.12
N LYS A 125 21.03 -8.79 -21.96
CA LYS A 125 21.83 -10.01 -21.91
C LYS A 125 21.13 -11.18 -22.62
N LEU A 126 19.83 -11.39 -22.38
CA LEU A 126 19.07 -12.47 -22.99
C LEU A 126 18.96 -12.31 -24.53
N TYR A 127 18.79 -11.09 -25.02
CA TYR A 127 18.82 -10.81 -26.46
C TYR A 127 20.18 -11.13 -27.09
N ASN A 128 21.29 -10.75 -26.45
CA ASN A 128 22.65 -11.07 -26.91
C ASN A 128 22.93 -12.58 -26.91
N GLU A 129 22.26 -13.34 -26.04
CA GLU A 129 22.33 -14.79 -25.99
C GLU A 129 21.33 -15.51 -26.94
N ASN A 130 20.62 -14.76 -27.81
CA ASN A 130 19.53 -15.27 -28.68
C ASN A 130 18.39 -15.98 -27.95
N LYS A 131 18.10 -15.59 -26.71
CA LYS A 131 17.02 -16.16 -25.86
C LYS A 131 15.79 -15.23 -25.84
N GLN A 132 15.22 -14.93 -27.01
CA GLN A 132 14.13 -13.94 -27.16
C GLN A 132 12.90 -14.29 -26.32
N ASP A 133 12.45 -15.55 -26.32
CA ASP A 133 11.27 -15.98 -25.54
C ASP A 133 11.43 -15.69 -24.04
N LYS A 134 12.65 -15.85 -23.50
CA LYS A 134 12.92 -15.53 -22.09
C LYS A 134 12.92 -14.04 -21.84
N ALA A 135 13.47 -13.26 -22.76
CA ALA A 135 13.46 -11.80 -22.66
C ALA A 135 12.01 -11.24 -22.65
N GLU A 136 11.15 -11.74 -23.52
CA GLU A 136 9.74 -11.36 -23.55
C GLU A 136 9.01 -11.76 -22.25
N LYS A 137 9.29 -12.95 -21.73
CA LYS A 137 8.75 -13.40 -20.45
C LYS A 137 9.17 -12.48 -19.31
N THR A 138 10.45 -12.11 -19.21
CA THR A 138 10.97 -11.18 -18.20
C THR A 138 10.29 -9.81 -18.28
N LEU A 139 10.07 -9.28 -19.50
CA LEU A 139 9.35 -8.02 -19.71
C LEU A 139 7.89 -8.11 -19.27
N ARG A 140 7.20 -9.21 -19.57
CA ARG A 140 5.81 -9.43 -19.17
C ARG A 140 5.68 -9.51 -17.66
N GLU A 141 6.53 -10.29 -16.99
CA GLU A 141 6.56 -10.40 -15.53
C GLU A 141 6.83 -9.04 -14.85
N TYR A 142 7.69 -8.21 -15.45
CA TYR A 142 7.91 -6.86 -14.96
C TYR A 142 6.68 -5.96 -15.14
N ALA A 143 6.01 -6.03 -16.29
CA ALA A 143 4.81 -5.23 -16.55
C ALA A 143 3.66 -5.60 -15.58
N GLU A 144 3.46 -6.90 -15.32
CA GLU A 144 2.48 -7.40 -14.35
C GLU A 144 2.81 -6.92 -12.94
N TRP A 145 4.09 -7.02 -12.55
CA TRP A 145 4.53 -6.51 -11.25
C TRP A 145 4.34 -4.99 -11.14
N LEU A 146 4.69 -4.22 -12.17
CA LEU A 146 4.57 -2.76 -12.17
C LEU A 146 3.11 -2.30 -12.01
N ALA A 147 2.17 -3.02 -12.66
CA ALA A 147 0.74 -2.73 -12.56
C ALA A 147 0.18 -2.94 -11.16
N GLY A 148 0.75 -3.87 -10.37
CA GLY A 148 0.29 -4.19 -9.02
C GLY A 148 1.12 -3.56 -7.90
N PHE A 149 2.28 -2.98 -8.21
CA PHE A 149 3.18 -2.48 -7.18
C PHE A 149 2.82 -1.06 -6.74
N THR A 150 2.47 -0.93 -5.48
CA THR A 150 2.33 0.36 -4.80
C THR A 150 2.79 0.24 -3.35
N LEU A 151 3.49 1.26 -2.86
CA LEU A 151 3.84 1.42 -1.45
C LEU A 151 2.76 2.19 -0.69
N LYS A 152 1.92 2.92 -1.41
CA LYS A 152 0.67 3.40 -0.82
C LYS A 152 -0.06 2.15 -0.42
N SER A 153 -0.03 1.84 0.85
CA SER A 153 -0.88 0.79 1.36
C SER A 153 -2.27 1.09 0.84
N SER A 154 -2.76 0.28 -0.11
CA SER A 154 -4.18 0.08 -0.21
C SER A 154 -4.56 -0.30 1.22
N SER A 155 -4.81 0.74 1.99
CA SER A 155 -5.18 0.71 3.41
C SER A 155 -5.33 -0.72 3.97
N PHE A 156 -4.21 -1.45 4.19
CA PHE A 156 -4.15 -2.21 5.40
C PHE A 156 -4.10 -1.17 6.53
N VAL A 157 -5.21 -0.49 6.68
CA VAL A 157 -5.51 0.26 7.87
C VAL A 157 -5.25 -0.76 8.97
N ASP A 158 -4.29 -0.48 9.84
CA ASP A 158 -4.18 -1.27 11.06
C ASP A 158 -5.56 -1.21 11.70
N VAL A 159 -6.32 -2.29 11.50
CA VAL A 159 -7.73 -2.36 11.93
C VAL A 159 -7.79 -2.13 13.43
N ALA A 160 -6.76 -2.52 14.15
CA ALA A 160 -6.67 -2.33 15.60
C ALA A 160 -6.36 -0.86 15.95
N ALA A 161 -5.40 -0.21 15.29
CA ALA A 161 -5.05 1.19 15.56
C ALA A 161 -6.16 2.17 15.14
N THR A 162 -6.88 1.88 14.06
CA THR A 162 -7.95 2.75 13.56
C THR A 162 -9.35 2.33 14.00
N PHE A 163 -9.47 1.25 14.78
CA PHE A 163 -10.77 0.72 15.22
C PHE A 163 -11.61 1.79 15.93
N LYS A 164 -11.01 2.55 16.84
CA LYS A 164 -11.69 3.60 17.60
C LYS A 164 -12.22 4.72 16.70
N GLU A 165 -11.39 5.21 15.76
CA GLU A 165 -11.80 6.24 14.82
C GLU A 165 -12.87 5.74 13.84
N ARG A 166 -12.75 4.50 13.38
CA ARG A 166 -13.75 3.86 12.50
C ARG A 166 -15.07 3.66 13.22
N PHE A 167 -15.00 3.21 14.46
CA PHE A 167 -16.18 3.02 15.30
C PHE A 167 -16.90 4.35 15.55
N GLU A 168 -16.17 5.41 15.92
CA GLU A 168 -16.74 6.75 16.11
C GLU A 168 -17.31 7.33 14.81
N ARG A 169 -16.65 7.11 13.67
CA ARG A 169 -17.12 7.53 12.35
C ARG A 169 -18.40 6.79 11.95
N ASN A 170 -18.46 5.48 12.17
CA ASN A 170 -19.65 4.70 11.89
C ASN A 170 -20.81 5.11 12.80
N ARG A 171 -20.55 5.33 14.10
CA ARG A 171 -21.57 5.80 15.03
C ARG A 171 -22.14 7.18 14.62
N ARG A 172 -21.30 8.12 14.21
CA ARG A 172 -21.75 9.43 13.69
C ARG A 172 -22.61 9.28 12.43
N ARG A 173 -22.22 8.37 11.53
CA ARG A 173 -23.04 8.08 10.34
C ARG A 173 -24.39 7.47 10.69
N GLU A 174 -24.44 6.54 11.63
CA GLU A 174 -25.69 5.97 12.14
C GLU A 174 -26.59 7.05 12.75
N GLU A 175 -26.03 7.93 13.58
CA GLU A 175 -26.75 9.06 14.18
C GLU A 175 -27.24 10.08 13.12
N GLU A 176 -26.48 10.29 12.04
CA GLU A 176 -26.88 11.15 10.91
C GLU A 176 -27.95 10.47 10.04
N GLU A 177 -27.87 9.17 9.82
CA GLU A 177 -28.85 8.39 9.07
C GLU A 177 -30.17 8.29 9.84
N GLU A 178 -30.16 8.14 11.18
CA GLU A 178 -31.35 8.20 12.02
C GLU A 178 -32.05 9.58 11.99
N ARG A 179 -31.30 10.66 11.78
CA ARG A 179 -31.85 12.01 11.63
C ARG A 179 -32.34 12.30 10.22
N SER A 180 -31.94 11.55 9.22
CA SER A 180 -32.35 11.76 7.83
C SER A 180 -33.70 11.08 7.59
N ALA A 181 -34.68 11.88 7.12
CA ALA A 181 -36.09 11.48 6.98
C ALA A 181 -36.39 10.44 5.88
N ALA A 182 -35.41 9.83 5.27
CA ALA A 182 -35.57 8.78 4.27
C ALA A 182 -34.49 7.71 4.41
N PRO A 183 -34.68 6.67 5.22
CA PRO A 183 -33.77 5.56 5.27
C PRO A 183 -33.82 4.81 3.93
N ARG A 184 -32.78 4.92 3.11
CA ARG A 184 -32.52 3.93 2.04
C ARG A 184 -32.05 2.65 2.72
N VAL A 185 -33.01 1.86 3.19
CA VAL A 185 -32.74 0.62 3.93
C VAL A 185 -32.39 -0.44 2.90
N SER A 186 -31.14 -0.87 2.86
CA SER A 186 -30.75 -2.08 2.16
C SER A 186 -31.27 -3.28 2.95
N ARG A 187 -32.03 -4.17 2.30
CA ARG A 187 -32.66 -5.37 2.90
C ARG A 187 -32.22 -6.61 2.17
N PHE A 188 -32.49 -7.77 2.76
CA PHE A 188 -32.34 -9.06 2.07
C PHE A 188 -33.54 -9.37 1.14
N TYR A 189 -34.67 -8.65 1.29
CA TYR A 189 -35.94 -8.95 0.62
C TYR A 189 -36.44 -10.38 0.84
N ILE A 190 -36.00 -10.98 1.92
CA ILE A 190 -36.41 -12.26 2.44
C ILE A 190 -36.91 -12.02 3.87
N PRO A 191 -38.24 -12.11 4.13
CA PRO A 191 -38.83 -11.66 5.40
C PRO A 191 -38.17 -12.25 6.64
N TYR A 192 -37.74 -13.51 6.57
CA TYR A 192 -37.07 -14.17 7.68
C TYR A 192 -35.67 -13.57 7.96
N LEU A 193 -34.88 -13.31 6.94
CA LEU A 193 -33.55 -12.72 7.09
C LEU A 193 -33.65 -11.26 7.52
N ASP A 194 -34.63 -10.53 7.00
CA ASP A 194 -34.88 -9.15 7.38
C ASP A 194 -35.34 -9.04 8.85
N ALA A 195 -36.14 -10.01 9.31
CA ALA A 195 -36.52 -10.11 10.70
C ALA A 195 -35.36 -10.45 11.63
N LEU A 196 -34.49 -11.38 11.24
CA LEU A 196 -33.25 -11.70 11.97
C LEU A 196 -32.30 -10.51 12.08
N ASN A 197 -32.25 -9.69 11.06
CA ASN A 197 -31.46 -8.46 11.04
C ASN A 197 -32.12 -7.29 11.81
N ALA A 198 -33.30 -7.52 12.40
CA ALA A 198 -34.06 -6.54 13.16
C ALA A 198 -34.32 -5.21 12.41
N GLY A 199 -34.44 -5.28 11.07
CA GLY A 199 -34.65 -4.10 10.22
C GLY A 199 -33.42 -3.16 10.10
N ARG A 200 -32.24 -3.61 10.53
CA ARG A 200 -31.02 -2.79 10.43
C ARG A 200 -30.63 -2.58 8.98
N ASN A 201 -30.08 -1.40 8.72
CA ASN A 201 -29.54 -1.06 7.42
C ASN A 201 -28.27 -1.89 7.15
N LEU A 202 -28.24 -2.64 6.03
CA LEU A 202 -27.09 -3.46 5.61
C LEU A 202 -25.97 -2.62 4.95
N ARG A 203 -26.16 -1.32 4.84
CA ARG A 203 -25.19 -0.44 4.20
C ARG A 203 -23.83 -0.48 4.91
N GLY A 204 -22.77 -0.73 4.14
CA GLY A 204 -21.42 -0.86 4.66
C GLY A 204 -21.13 -2.21 5.35
N GLN A 205 -22.05 -3.17 5.31
CA GLN A 205 -21.85 -4.53 5.82
C GLN A 205 -21.48 -5.48 4.69
N LEU A 206 -20.65 -6.47 5.04
CA LEU A 206 -20.34 -7.62 4.18
C LEU A 206 -21.19 -8.79 4.62
N THR A 207 -22.01 -9.31 3.71
CA THR A 207 -22.82 -10.50 3.96
C THR A 207 -22.30 -11.67 3.14
N CYS A 208 -22.07 -12.81 3.79
CA CYS A 208 -21.65 -14.04 3.13
C CYS A 208 -22.75 -15.13 3.27
N PHE A 209 -23.12 -15.73 2.13
CA PHE A 209 -23.98 -16.91 2.09
C PHE A 209 -23.13 -18.17 1.95
N LEU A 210 -23.10 -19.00 2.99
CA LEU A 210 -22.37 -20.27 3.01
C LEU A 210 -23.33 -21.43 2.86
N ALA A 211 -23.14 -22.22 1.81
CA ALA A 211 -23.91 -23.43 1.58
C ALA A 211 -23.17 -24.36 0.58
N SER A 212 -23.55 -25.61 0.52
CA SER A 212 -23.02 -26.57 -0.45
C SER A 212 -23.32 -26.16 -1.89
N THR A 213 -22.62 -26.75 -2.87
CA THR A 213 -22.84 -26.49 -4.29
C THR A 213 -24.27 -26.91 -4.70
N GLY A 214 -24.90 -26.16 -5.59
CA GLY A 214 -26.22 -26.48 -6.12
C GLY A 214 -27.43 -26.03 -5.30
N VAL A 215 -27.26 -25.48 -4.09
CA VAL A 215 -28.40 -25.07 -3.23
C VAL A 215 -28.94 -23.65 -3.51
N GLY A 216 -28.49 -22.99 -4.54
CA GLY A 216 -29.07 -21.72 -4.99
C GLY A 216 -28.45 -20.44 -4.40
N LYS A 217 -27.22 -20.48 -3.86
CA LYS A 217 -26.54 -19.28 -3.34
C LYS A 217 -26.53 -18.12 -4.32
N SER A 218 -26.17 -18.38 -5.59
CA SER A 218 -26.11 -17.37 -6.64
C SER A 218 -27.51 -16.83 -6.99
N HIS A 219 -28.56 -17.65 -6.88
CA HIS A 219 -29.94 -17.20 -7.08
C HIS A 219 -30.37 -16.22 -5.98
N ILE A 220 -30.03 -16.51 -4.72
CA ILE A 220 -30.32 -15.60 -3.59
C ILE A 220 -29.61 -14.27 -3.79
N ALA A 221 -28.31 -14.28 -4.15
CA ALA A 221 -27.55 -13.07 -4.38
C ALA A 221 -28.14 -12.23 -5.55
N LYS A 222 -28.49 -12.88 -6.66
CA LYS A 222 -29.17 -12.22 -7.80
C LYS A 222 -30.54 -11.66 -7.40
N TRP A 223 -31.34 -12.44 -6.66
CA TRP A 223 -32.64 -11.99 -6.15
C TRP A 223 -32.54 -10.72 -5.31
N ILE A 224 -31.62 -10.69 -4.36
CA ILE A 224 -31.39 -9.52 -3.50
C ILE A 224 -31.00 -8.31 -4.36
N GLY A 225 -30.10 -8.48 -5.32
CA GLY A 225 -29.68 -7.41 -6.20
C GLY A 225 -30.84 -6.86 -7.06
N VAL A 226 -31.63 -7.72 -7.70
CA VAL A 226 -32.79 -7.34 -8.50
C VAL A 226 -33.83 -6.60 -7.66
N ARG A 227 -34.11 -7.08 -6.45
CA ARG A 227 -35.09 -6.45 -5.56
C ARG A 227 -34.61 -5.10 -5.04
N ALA A 228 -33.31 -4.96 -4.74
CA ALA A 228 -32.70 -3.71 -4.34
C ALA A 228 -32.80 -2.61 -5.42
N ASP A 229 -32.66 -3.00 -6.68
CA ASP A 229 -32.83 -2.10 -7.83
C ASP A 229 -34.30 -1.72 -8.01
N ILE A 230 -35.20 -2.71 -8.07
CA ILE A 230 -36.62 -2.51 -8.38
C ILE A 230 -37.38 -1.82 -7.23
N ASP A 231 -37.20 -2.27 -5.99
CA ASP A 231 -38.01 -1.81 -4.86
C ASP A 231 -37.45 -0.55 -4.22
N ASP A 232 -36.12 -0.42 -4.11
CA ASP A 232 -35.47 0.68 -3.41
C ASP A 232 -34.72 1.64 -4.34
N GLY A 233 -34.69 1.36 -5.66
CA GLY A 233 -34.00 2.19 -6.67
C GLY A 233 -32.49 2.27 -6.43
N LEU A 234 -31.88 1.20 -5.91
CA LEU A 234 -30.46 1.15 -5.62
C LEU A 234 -29.69 0.69 -6.88
N HIS A 235 -28.58 1.33 -7.17
CA HIS A 235 -27.67 0.84 -8.23
C HIS A 235 -26.89 -0.36 -7.69
N VAL A 236 -27.10 -1.52 -8.31
CA VAL A 236 -26.48 -2.80 -7.92
C VAL A 236 -25.43 -3.21 -8.92
N LEU A 237 -24.23 -3.52 -8.45
CA LEU A 237 -23.16 -4.08 -9.25
C LEU A 237 -22.97 -5.57 -8.85
N HIS A 238 -23.18 -6.47 -9.80
CA HIS A 238 -23.07 -7.91 -9.60
C HIS A 238 -21.84 -8.46 -10.29
N PHE A 239 -20.88 -9.01 -9.52
CA PHE A 239 -19.72 -9.70 -10.05
C PHE A 239 -19.91 -11.21 -9.90
N GLN A 240 -19.88 -11.92 -11.02
CA GLN A 240 -19.90 -13.38 -11.02
C GLN A 240 -18.49 -13.88 -11.35
N LEU A 241 -17.84 -14.54 -10.38
CA LEU A 241 -16.48 -15.06 -10.54
C LEU A 241 -16.44 -16.51 -11.01
N GLU A 242 -17.57 -17.21 -10.97
CA GLU A 242 -17.72 -18.60 -11.43
C GLU A 242 -18.91 -18.69 -12.38
N GLY A 243 -18.74 -19.36 -13.50
CA GLY A 243 -19.76 -19.61 -14.51
C GLY A 243 -19.23 -19.39 -15.91
N SER A 244 -19.67 -20.23 -16.85
CA SER A 244 -19.49 -19.99 -18.28
C SER A 244 -20.37 -18.82 -18.71
N GLU A 245 -19.85 -17.94 -19.57
CA GLU A 245 -20.68 -17.03 -20.36
C GLU A 245 -21.58 -17.88 -21.27
N GLU A 246 -22.88 -17.93 -20.97
CA GLU A 246 -23.92 -18.35 -21.87
C GLU A 246 -24.68 -17.14 -22.40
#